data_bba39dd7b4fe50620b06556b057bc183
#
_entry.id   bba39dd7b4fe50620b06556b057bc183
#
_cell.length_a   1.000
_cell.length_b   1.000
_cell.length_c   1.000
_cell.angle_alpha   90.00
_cell.angle_beta   90.00
_cell.angle_gamma   90.00
#
_symmetry.space_group_name_H-M   'P 1'
#
loop_
_entity.id
_entity.type
_entity.pdbx_description
1 polymer ?
#
loop_
_entity_poly.entity_id
_entity_poly.type
_entity_poly.pdbx_seq_one_letter_code
_entity_poly.pdbx_strand_id
1 'polypeptide(L)'
;AVDYFQEQGIKDRNALATILGNIKQESMFVPNICEGGSRTSYHSCGRGYGLIQWTSADRYYGLGDFAKKFGGSPSTLPTQLRYLTTEVQWKRIEDRMKTPGKSIDRYMDYAYSWIGWGIHGARTSYAHEYANRLITVEV
;
A
#
# COMPACT_ATOMS: atom_id res chain seq x y z
N ALA A 1 2.58 -6.79 -7.29
CA ALA A 1 2.62 -6.33 -5.89
C ALA A 1 2.72 -7.48 -4.89
N VAL A 2 2.02 -8.58 -5.14
CA VAL A 2 2.09 -9.76 -4.25
C VAL A 2 3.53 -10.24 -4.11
N ASP A 3 4.21 -10.43 -5.23
CA ASP A 3 5.59 -10.93 -5.24
C ASP A 3 6.51 -10.00 -4.44
N TYR A 4 6.32 -8.69 -4.59
CA TYR A 4 7.12 -7.71 -3.87
C TYR A 4 6.99 -7.88 -2.35
N PHE A 5 5.76 -7.96 -1.84
CA PHE A 5 5.56 -8.12 -0.39
C PHE A 5 6.01 -9.49 0.12
N GLN A 6 5.87 -10.54 -0.68
CA GLN A 6 6.40 -11.85 -0.32
C GLN A 6 7.92 -11.82 -0.19
N GLU A 7 8.61 -11.14 -1.09
CA GLU A 7 10.06 -10.96 -1.01
C GLU A 7 10.47 -10.17 0.22
N GLN A 8 9.62 -9.25 0.69
CA GLN A 8 9.85 -8.50 1.92
C GLN A 8 9.64 -9.36 3.18
N GLY A 9 9.19 -10.60 3.05
CA GLY A 9 8.98 -11.51 4.17
C GLY A 9 7.55 -11.65 4.65
N ILE A 10 6.58 -11.07 3.95
CA ILE A 10 5.16 -11.21 4.29
C ILE A 10 4.63 -12.43 3.55
N LYS A 11 4.41 -13.52 4.30
CA LYS A 11 4.02 -14.81 3.74
C LYS A 11 2.58 -15.21 4.06
N ASP A 12 2.01 -14.66 5.11
CA ASP A 12 0.65 -15.00 5.53
C ASP A 12 -0.37 -14.47 4.51
N ARG A 13 -1.30 -15.33 4.11
CA ARG A 13 -2.32 -14.98 3.12
C ARG A 13 -3.19 -13.81 3.57
N ASN A 14 -3.63 -13.82 4.84
CA ASN A 14 -4.48 -12.75 5.35
C ASN A 14 -3.73 -11.42 5.45
N ALA A 15 -2.45 -11.45 5.80
CA ALA A 15 -1.62 -10.25 5.84
C ALA A 15 -1.46 -9.67 4.43
N LEU A 16 -1.10 -10.50 3.46
CA LEU A 16 -0.98 -10.08 2.05
C LEU A 16 -2.31 -9.51 1.55
N ALA A 17 -3.40 -10.22 1.80
CA ALA A 17 -4.73 -9.81 1.35
C ALA A 17 -5.12 -8.45 1.95
N THR A 18 -4.78 -8.20 3.22
CA THR A 18 -5.08 -6.94 3.88
C THR A 18 -4.29 -5.78 3.25
N ILE A 19 -3.02 -5.98 2.97
CA ILE A 19 -2.20 -4.98 2.28
C ILE A 19 -2.81 -4.65 0.91
N LEU A 20 -3.11 -5.67 0.13
CA LEU A 20 -3.68 -5.49 -1.22
C LEU A 20 -5.04 -4.82 -1.18
N GLY A 21 -5.90 -5.19 -0.23
CA GLY A 21 -7.22 -4.59 -0.08
C GLY A 21 -7.16 -3.11 0.25
N ASN A 22 -6.20 -2.71 1.07
CA ASN A 22 -5.99 -1.30 1.39
C ASN A 22 -5.48 -0.51 0.18
N ILE A 23 -4.53 -1.06 -0.57
CA ILE A 23 -4.04 -0.40 -1.79
C ILE A 23 -5.17 -0.28 -2.82
N LYS A 24 -5.99 -1.30 -2.97
CA LYS A 24 -7.13 -1.24 -3.88
C LYS A 24 -8.10 -0.11 -3.50
N GLN A 25 -8.43 0.02 -2.21
CA GLN A 25 -9.32 1.08 -1.74
C GLN A 25 -8.73 2.46 -2.00
N GLU A 26 -7.42 2.62 -1.81
CA GLU A 26 -6.77 3.92 -1.98
C GLU A 26 -6.61 4.33 -3.45
N SER A 27 -6.25 3.39 -4.32
CA SER A 27 -5.80 3.74 -5.67
C SER A 27 -6.22 2.79 -6.77
N MET A 28 -6.85 1.67 -6.46
CA MET A 28 -7.10 0.58 -7.44
C MET A 28 -5.80 0.12 -8.11
N PHE A 29 -4.67 0.22 -7.41
CA PHE A 29 -3.33 -0.09 -7.93
C PHE A 29 -2.87 0.80 -9.08
N VAL A 30 -3.46 1.98 -9.22
CA VAL A 30 -3.07 2.96 -10.25
C VAL A 30 -2.03 3.91 -9.64
N PRO A 31 -0.74 3.79 -9.99
CA PRO A 31 0.32 4.57 -9.32
C PRO A 31 0.32 6.06 -9.66
N ASN A 32 -0.28 6.45 -10.76
CA ASN A 32 -0.34 7.85 -11.17
C ASN A 32 -1.73 8.47 -10.94
N ILE A 33 -2.48 7.95 -9.97
CA ILE A 33 -3.80 8.49 -9.65
C ILE A 33 -3.67 9.60 -8.61
N CYS A 34 -4.30 10.74 -8.90
CA CYS A 34 -4.41 11.86 -7.97
C CYS A 34 -5.74 11.79 -7.24
N GLU A 35 -5.82 12.40 -6.06
CA GLU A 35 -7.05 12.51 -5.29
C GLU A 35 -8.19 13.04 -6.17
N GLY A 36 -9.33 12.37 -6.14
CA GLY A 36 -10.45 12.68 -7.02
C GLY A 36 -10.50 11.84 -8.29
N GLY A 37 -9.48 11.02 -8.57
CA GLY A 37 -9.51 10.02 -9.63
C GLY A 37 -8.80 10.39 -10.93
N SER A 38 -8.25 11.60 -11.04
CA SER A 38 -7.50 11.99 -12.23
C SER A 38 -6.14 11.31 -12.30
N ARG A 39 -5.78 10.78 -13.46
CA ARG A 39 -4.44 10.25 -13.69
C ARG A 39 -3.54 11.38 -14.16
N THR A 40 -2.44 11.59 -13.46
CA THR A 40 -1.55 12.73 -13.74
C THR A 40 -0.14 12.43 -13.28
N SER A 41 0.80 13.31 -13.66
CA SER A 41 2.16 13.19 -13.16
C SER A 41 2.23 13.57 -11.68
N TYR A 42 3.26 13.08 -11.01
CA TYR A 42 3.51 13.38 -9.61
C TYR A 42 3.49 14.90 -9.34
N HIS A 43 4.17 15.67 -10.20
CA HIS A 43 4.29 17.12 -10.01
C HIS A 43 2.99 17.89 -10.19
N SER A 44 2.02 17.30 -10.88
CA SER A 44 0.75 17.98 -11.20
C SER A 44 -0.35 17.71 -10.18
N CYS A 45 -0.16 16.80 -9.24
CA CYS A 45 -1.18 16.43 -8.26
C CYS A 45 -1.15 17.33 -7.02
N GLY A 46 -0.02 17.40 -6.32
CA GLY A 46 0.16 18.20 -5.13
C GLY A 46 -0.15 17.49 -3.82
N ARG A 47 -1.06 16.52 -3.82
CA ARG A 47 -1.41 15.71 -2.63
C ARG A 47 -2.35 14.57 -3.02
N GLY A 48 -2.45 13.57 -2.12
CA GLY A 48 -3.33 12.43 -2.36
C GLY A 48 -2.95 11.70 -3.63
N TYR A 49 -1.69 11.25 -3.72
CA TYR A 49 -1.14 10.69 -4.94
C TYR A 49 -0.68 9.24 -4.73
N GLY A 50 -0.94 8.40 -5.74
CA GLY A 50 -0.35 7.08 -5.85
C GLY A 50 -1.01 5.98 -5.04
N LEU A 51 -0.30 4.88 -4.86
CA LEU A 51 -0.81 3.61 -4.35
C LEU A 51 -1.57 3.70 -3.04
N ILE A 52 -1.09 4.47 -2.08
CA ILE A 52 -1.77 4.65 -0.80
C ILE A 52 -2.19 6.09 -0.56
N GLN A 53 -2.27 6.88 -1.62
CA GLN A 53 -2.72 8.27 -1.58
C GLN A 53 -1.95 9.10 -0.56
N TRP A 54 -0.64 9.24 -0.78
CA TRP A 54 0.22 10.06 0.06
C TRP A 54 -0.29 11.50 0.05
N THR A 55 -0.80 11.97 1.17
CA THR A 55 -1.51 13.25 1.27
C THR A 55 -0.74 14.30 2.04
N SER A 56 -0.15 13.95 3.20
CA SER A 56 0.60 14.92 3.98
C SER A 56 1.82 15.39 3.19
N ALA A 57 2.25 16.64 3.44
CA ALA A 57 3.39 17.22 2.74
C ALA A 57 4.62 16.33 2.85
N ASP A 58 4.92 15.82 4.05
CA ASP A 58 6.09 14.97 4.27
C ASP A 58 6.04 13.70 3.45
N ARG A 59 4.88 13.05 3.38
CA ARG A 59 4.73 11.79 2.65
C ARG A 59 4.73 12.02 1.15
N TYR A 60 4.04 13.05 0.67
CA TYR A 60 3.99 13.37 -0.75
C TYR A 60 5.37 13.78 -1.29
N TYR A 61 6.01 14.74 -0.63
CA TYR A 61 7.35 15.19 -1.06
C TYR A 61 8.41 14.11 -0.82
N GLY A 62 8.22 13.30 0.20
CA GLY A 62 9.10 12.16 0.47
C GLY A 62 9.17 11.19 -0.70
N LEU A 63 8.06 10.97 -1.41
CA LEU A 63 8.05 10.11 -2.60
C LEU A 63 8.95 10.68 -3.71
N GLY A 64 8.83 11.96 -4.00
CA GLY A 64 9.68 12.62 -5.00
C GLY A 64 11.15 12.61 -4.62
N ASP A 65 11.46 12.88 -3.36
CA ASP A 65 12.83 12.86 -2.86
C ASP A 65 13.43 11.44 -2.92
N PHE A 66 12.63 10.44 -2.59
CA PHE A 66 13.04 9.04 -2.70
C PHE A 66 13.40 8.69 -4.15
N ALA A 67 12.55 9.08 -5.10
CA ALA A 67 12.80 8.81 -6.51
C ALA A 67 14.09 9.47 -6.99
N LYS A 68 14.36 10.71 -6.57
CA LYS A 68 15.60 11.41 -6.90
C LYS A 68 16.82 10.69 -6.34
N LYS A 69 16.74 10.22 -5.09
CA LYS A 69 17.87 9.63 -4.39
C LYS A 69 18.18 8.22 -4.89
N PHE A 70 17.16 7.42 -5.13
CA PHE A 70 17.31 5.99 -5.44
C PHE A 70 17.02 5.62 -6.87
N GLY A 71 16.56 6.57 -7.68
CA GLY A 71 16.24 6.37 -9.09
C GLY A 71 14.80 5.92 -9.30
N GLY A 72 14.36 6.03 -10.54
CA GLY A 72 13.00 5.68 -10.95
C GLY A 72 12.08 6.91 -10.98
N SER A 73 10.88 6.71 -11.49
CA SER A 73 9.87 7.76 -11.55
C SER A 73 8.94 7.65 -10.34
N PRO A 74 8.59 8.77 -9.68
CA PRO A 74 7.63 8.74 -8.57
C PRO A 74 6.21 8.36 -9.00
N SER A 75 5.96 8.25 -10.29
CA SER A 75 4.65 7.89 -10.83
C SER A 75 4.53 6.41 -11.21
N THR A 76 5.53 5.59 -10.91
CA THR A 76 5.53 4.17 -11.29
C THR A 76 5.34 3.24 -10.10
N LEU A 77 4.75 2.08 -10.36
CA LEU A 77 4.50 1.08 -9.35
C LEU A 77 5.77 0.63 -8.62
N PRO A 78 6.85 0.23 -9.31
CA PRO A 78 8.05 -0.23 -8.61
C PRO A 78 8.65 0.80 -7.65
N THR A 79 8.71 2.06 -8.06
CA THR A 79 9.25 3.14 -7.22
C THR A 79 8.39 3.35 -5.99
N GLN A 80 7.07 3.36 -6.17
CA GLN A 80 6.15 3.58 -5.05
C GLN A 80 6.15 2.41 -4.07
N LEU A 81 6.26 1.17 -4.52
CA LEU A 81 6.38 0.02 -3.62
C LEU A 81 7.65 0.11 -2.78
N ARG A 82 8.77 0.47 -3.38
CA ARG A 82 10.03 0.65 -2.65
C ARG A 82 9.93 1.77 -1.62
N TYR A 83 9.34 2.89 -2.00
CA TYR A 83 9.14 4.01 -1.09
C TYR A 83 8.23 3.61 0.08
N LEU A 84 7.11 2.96 -0.21
CA LEU A 84 6.14 2.52 0.79
C LEU A 84 6.83 1.74 1.91
N THR A 85 7.69 0.80 1.56
CA THR A 85 8.34 -0.08 2.53
C THR A 85 9.50 0.58 3.28
N THR A 86 9.90 1.79 2.91
CA THR A 86 10.91 2.57 3.66
C THR A 86 10.30 3.56 4.63
N GLU A 87 9.01 3.84 4.53
CA GLU A 87 8.35 4.81 5.40
C GLU A 87 8.28 4.34 6.85
N VAL A 88 8.39 5.28 7.78
CA VAL A 88 8.27 4.98 9.22
C VAL A 88 6.90 4.40 9.56
N GLN A 89 5.85 4.83 8.86
CA GLN A 89 4.49 4.33 9.07
C GLN A 89 4.41 2.83 8.77
N TRP A 90 5.07 2.37 7.69
CA TRP A 90 5.15 0.95 7.37
C TRP A 90 6.03 0.20 8.36
N LYS A 91 7.18 0.75 8.71
CA LYS A 91 8.12 0.12 9.64
C LYS A 91 7.49 -0.17 10.99
N ARG A 92 6.55 0.65 11.43
CA ARG A 92 5.82 0.43 12.70
C ARG A 92 5.04 -0.86 12.72
N ILE A 93 4.54 -1.31 11.56
CA ILE A 93 3.68 -2.49 11.48
C ILE A 93 4.35 -3.67 10.79
N GLU A 94 5.53 -3.49 10.23
CA GLU A 94 6.17 -4.48 9.37
C GLU A 94 6.33 -5.84 10.05
N ASP A 95 6.84 -5.88 11.28
CA ASP A 95 7.05 -7.13 11.99
C ASP A 95 5.73 -7.84 12.28
N ARG A 96 4.67 -7.09 12.57
CA ARG A 96 3.34 -7.64 12.79
C ARG A 96 2.75 -8.24 11.52
N MET A 97 2.98 -7.60 10.39
CA MET A 97 2.54 -8.12 9.09
C MET A 97 3.33 -9.37 8.69
N LYS A 98 4.58 -9.49 9.14
CA LYS A 98 5.40 -10.68 8.92
C LYS A 98 5.05 -11.84 9.85
N THR A 99 4.36 -11.57 10.96
CA THR A 99 3.95 -12.60 11.92
C THR A 99 2.66 -13.25 11.43
N PRO A 100 2.69 -14.56 11.10
CA PRO A 100 1.52 -15.22 10.52
C PRO A 100 0.46 -15.59 11.56
N GLY A 101 -0.71 -16.03 11.06
CA GLY A 101 -1.72 -16.67 11.89
C GLY A 101 -2.82 -15.77 12.42
N LYS A 102 -2.91 -14.53 11.96
CA LYS A 102 -3.94 -13.62 12.44
C LYS A 102 -5.10 -13.51 11.45
N SER A 103 -6.25 -13.02 11.94
CA SER A 103 -7.40 -12.74 11.08
C SER A 103 -7.19 -11.48 10.25
N ILE A 104 -7.98 -11.35 9.20
CA ILE A 104 -8.00 -10.12 8.40
C ILE A 104 -8.33 -8.92 9.28
N ASP A 105 -9.29 -9.04 10.19
CA ASP A 105 -9.66 -7.93 11.09
C ASP A 105 -8.47 -7.48 11.94
N ARG A 106 -7.65 -8.41 12.42
CA ARG A 106 -6.47 -8.05 13.21
C ARG A 106 -5.43 -7.34 12.33
N TYR A 107 -5.18 -7.83 11.13
CA TYR A 107 -4.27 -7.16 10.21
C TYR A 107 -4.81 -5.79 9.77
N MET A 108 -6.13 -5.62 9.69
CA MET A 108 -6.74 -4.32 9.43
C MET A 108 -6.45 -3.30 10.53
N ASP A 109 -6.43 -3.74 11.79
CA ASP A 109 -6.04 -2.87 12.90
C ASP A 109 -4.61 -2.33 12.70
N TYR A 110 -3.70 -3.20 12.29
CA TYR A 110 -2.32 -2.78 12.00
C TYR A 110 -2.27 -1.83 10.79
N ALA A 111 -3.03 -2.15 9.75
CA ALA A 111 -3.07 -1.32 8.53
C ALA A 111 -3.58 0.09 8.81
N TYR A 112 -4.50 0.26 9.75
CA TYR A 112 -4.97 1.58 10.16
C TYR A 112 -3.82 2.44 10.66
N SER A 113 -2.94 1.88 11.46
CA SER A 113 -1.75 2.58 11.96
C SER A 113 -0.78 2.97 10.84
N TRP A 114 -0.76 2.19 9.76
CA TRP A 114 0.09 2.45 8.60
C TRP A 114 -0.49 3.54 7.69
N ILE A 115 -1.75 3.44 7.31
CA ILE A 115 -2.38 4.34 6.33
C ILE A 115 -3.05 5.54 7.01
N GLY A 116 -3.78 5.31 8.11
CA GLY A 116 -4.48 6.37 8.84
C GLY A 116 -5.66 6.94 8.06
N TRP A 117 -6.51 6.06 7.51
CA TRP A 117 -7.66 6.51 6.72
C TRP A 117 -8.72 7.21 7.57
N GLY A 118 -9.46 8.15 6.94
CA GLY A 118 -10.64 8.76 7.55
C GLY A 118 -11.89 7.94 7.27
N ILE A 119 -12.02 7.40 6.05
CA ILE A 119 -13.18 6.60 5.62
C ILE A 119 -12.71 5.17 5.40
N HIS A 120 -13.33 4.21 6.11
CA HIS A 120 -12.98 2.80 5.99
C HIS A 120 -13.21 2.26 4.56
N GLY A 121 -14.33 2.63 3.94
CA GLY A 121 -14.66 2.15 2.61
C GLY A 121 -14.81 0.63 2.55
N ALA A 122 -14.41 0.03 1.45
CA ALA A 122 -14.52 -1.41 1.19
C ALA A 122 -13.22 -2.18 1.50
N ARG A 123 -12.33 -1.64 2.32
CA ARG A 123 -11.00 -2.24 2.58
C ARG A 123 -11.08 -3.69 3.05
N THR A 124 -11.93 -3.97 4.01
CA THR A 124 -12.10 -5.31 4.56
C THR A 124 -12.71 -6.26 3.52
N SER A 125 -13.70 -5.80 2.77
CA SER A 125 -14.29 -6.60 1.69
C SER A 125 -13.26 -6.95 0.62
N TYR A 126 -12.45 -5.98 0.22
CA TYR A 126 -11.37 -6.22 -0.74
C TYR A 126 -10.34 -7.20 -0.18
N ALA A 127 -10.00 -7.08 1.10
CA ALA A 127 -9.08 -8.01 1.73
C ALA A 127 -9.60 -9.45 1.69
N HIS A 128 -10.87 -9.67 1.98
CA HIS A 128 -11.48 -11.00 1.88
C HIS A 128 -11.48 -11.53 0.45
N GLU A 129 -11.75 -10.69 -0.54
CA GLU A 129 -11.67 -11.08 -1.95
C GLU A 129 -10.27 -11.54 -2.33
N TYR A 130 -9.24 -10.79 -1.93
CA TYR A 130 -7.86 -11.16 -2.22
C TYR A 130 -7.45 -12.43 -1.47
N ALA A 131 -7.88 -12.62 -0.23
CA ALA A 131 -7.60 -13.83 0.52
C ALA A 131 -8.12 -15.06 -0.21
N ASN A 132 -9.33 -14.98 -0.78
CA ASN A 132 -9.91 -16.07 -1.55
C ASN A 132 -9.11 -16.35 -2.83
N ARG A 133 -8.64 -15.31 -3.51
CA ARG A 133 -7.80 -15.47 -4.72
C ARG A 133 -6.45 -16.09 -4.39
N LEU A 134 -5.83 -15.69 -3.28
CA LEU A 134 -4.52 -16.18 -2.88
C LEU A 134 -4.54 -17.66 -2.50
N ILE A 135 -5.65 -18.16 -1.99
CA ILE A 135 -5.83 -19.60 -1.77
C ILE A 135 -5.64 -20.36 -3.09
N THR A 136 -6.24 -19.85 -4.16
CA THR A 136 -6.15 -20.47 -5.48
C THR A 136 -4.71 -20.41 -6.01
N VAL A 137 -4.01 -19.33 -5.79
CA VAL A 137 -2.62 -19.16 -6.27
C VAL A 137 -1.65 -20.07 -5.54
N GLU A 138 -1.88 -20.37 -4.27
CA GLU A 138 -1.00 -21.22 -3.48
C GLU A 138 -1.14 -22.70 -3.79
N VAL A 139 -2.20 -23.07 -4.44
CA VAL A 139 -2.45 -24.46 -4.85
C VAL A 139 -1.82 -24.76 -6.20
#